data_330d630ebb634312c1075cbcbf860043
#
_entry.id   330d630ebb634312c1075cbcbf860043
#
_cell.length_a   1.000
_cell.length_b   1.000
_cell.length_c   1.000
_cell.angle_alpha   90.00
_cell.angle_beta   90.00
_cell.angle_gamma   90.00
#
_symmetry.space_group_name_H-M   'P 1'
#
loop_
_entity.id
_entity.type
_entity.pdbx_description
1 polymer ?
#
loop_
_entity_poly.entity_id
_entity_poly.type
_entity_poly.pdbx_seq_one_letter_code
_entity_poly.pdbx_strand_id
1 'polypeptide(L)'
;IGAHLRVIGKQGHVAYPHLAINPIHQLSELLSALSSIEWDQGNEYFPATTFQVSNIKAGTGADNVIPQTAEAWFNLRFSTEITAEEIKQRIENLLSEKKINHEIAWRLSGQPFLTPEGKLVNACQQAIAAVAGRNTALSTAGGTSDGRFIAPTGAEVVELGVVNETIHQIDEHTNVNELSVLKDIYKEVLKQLLID
;
A
#
# COMPACT_ATOMS: atom_id res chain seq x y z
N ILE A 1 4.68 -2.12 -2.91
CA ILE A 1 4.99 -1.99 -4.34
C ILE A 1 3.80 -1.38 -5.06
N GLY A 2 4.03 -0.47 -6.00
CA GLY A 2 3.01 0.09 -6.86
C GLY A 2 3.39 0.02 -8.33
N ALA A 3 2.42 0.24 -9.21
CA ALA A 3 2.65 0.32 -10.64
C ALA A 3 1.77 1.38 -11.31
N HIS A 4 2.26 1.89 -12.43
CA HIS A 4 1.50 2.60 -13.43
C HIS A 4 1.40 1.70 -14.67
N LEU A 5 0.20 1.27 -14.96
CA LEU A 5 -0.12 0.43 -16.12
C LEU A 5 -0.84 1.26 -17.16
N ARG A 6 -0.37 1.16 -18.40
CA ARG A 6 -1.00 1.75 -19.58
C ARG A 6 -1.36 0.64 -20.56
N VAL A 7 -2.65 0.43 -20.76
CA VAL A 7 -3.18 -0.50 -21.77
C VAL A 7 -3.31 0.22 -23.08
N ILE A 8 -2.79 -0.40 -24.15
CA ILE A 8 -2.72 0.16 -25.49
C ILE A 8 -3.70 -0.59 -26.38
N GLY A 9 -4.78 0.09 -26.78
CA GLY A 9 -5.78 -0.39 -27.70
C GLY A 9 -5.63 0.20 -29.11
N LYS A 10 -6.75 0.25 -29.80
CA LYS A 10 -6.88 0.89 -31.10
C LYS A 10 -8.10 1.79 -31.10
N GLN A 11 -7.89 3.08 -31.29
CA GLN A 11 -8.97 4.06 -31.35
C GLN A 11 -9.91 3.79 -32.53
N GLY A 12 -11.20 4.05 -32.30
CA GLY A 12 -12.22 3.89 -33.33
C GLY A 12 -13.57 4.44 -32.92
N HIS A 13 -14.52 4.41 -33.84
CA HIS A 13 -15.89 4.81 -33.59
C HIS A 13 -16.67 3.67 -32.92
N VAL A 14 -17.46 3.97 -31.88
CA VAL A 14 -18.19 2.95 -31.10
C VAL A 14 -19.16 2.11 -31.93
N ALA A 15 -19.69 2.64 -33.05
CA ALA A 15 -20.54 1.90 -33.94
C ALA A 15 -19.81 0.85 -34.80
N TYR A 16 -18.47 0.86 -34.82
CA TYR A 16 -17.64 -0.07 -35.57
C TYR A 16 -16.60 -0.76 -34.68
N PRO A 17 -17.05 -1.49 -33.65
CA PRO A 17 -16.14 -2.07 -32.63
C PRO A 17 -15.17 -3.09 -33.23
N HIS A 18 -15.52 -3.73 -34.36
CA HIS A 18 -14.64 -4.68 -35.05
C HIS A 18 -13.40 -4.04 -35.71
N LEU A 19 -13.37 -2.70 -35.84
CA LEU A 19 -12.22 -1.94 -36.36
C LEU A 19 -11.34 -1.36 -35.27
N ALA A 20 -11.75 -1.48 -34.00
CA ALA A 20 -11.10 -0.94 -32.83
C ALA A 20 -10.64 -2.04 -31.85
N ILE A 21 -9.86 -1.67 -30.86
CA ILE A 21 -9.55 -2.48 -29.68
C ILE A 21 -9.80 -1.56 -28.47
N ASN A 22 -10.79 -1.90 -27.66
CA ASN A 22 -11.17 -1.04 -26.54
C ASN A 22 -10.27 -1.30 -25.30
N PRO A 23 -9.33 -0.39 -24.96
CA PRO A 23 -8.45 -0.56 -23.83
C PRO A 23 -9.17 -0.42 -22.49
N ILE A 24 -10.33 0.26 -22.46
CA ILE A 24 -11.14 0.39 -21.24
C ILE A 24 -11.71 -0.98 -20.84
N HIS A 25 -12.25 -1.75 -21.80
CA HIS A 25 -12.77 -3.08 -21.53
C HIS A 25 -11.65 -4.02 -21.07
N GLN A 26 -10.50 -4.02 -21.76
CA GLN A 26 -9.34 -4.84 -21.36
C GLN A 26 -8.84 -4.49 -19.96
N LEU A 27 -8.70 -3.19 -19.65
CA LEU A 27 -8.27 -2.72 -18.34
C LEU A 27 -9.27 -3.10 -17.25
N SER A 28 -10.59 -2.91 -17.49
CA SER A 28 -11.63 -3.23 -16.51
C SER A 28 -11.64 -4.72 -16.17
N GLU A 29 -11.52 -5.59 -17.17
CA GLU A 29 -11.45 -7.04 -16.99
C GLU A 29 -10.19 -7.45 -16.21
N LEU A 30 -9.05 -6.85 -16.55
CA LEU A 30 -7.78 -7.09 -15.84
C LEU A 30 -7.87 -6.65 -14.38
N LEU A 31 -8.35 -5.44 -14.09
CA LEU A 31 -8.46 -4.93 -12.72
C LEU A 31 -9.43 -5.75 -11.88
N SER A 32 -10.55 -6.22 -12.47
CA SER A 32 -11.46 -7.14 -11.81
C SER A 32 -10.77 -8.46 -11.44
N ALA A 33 -10.01 -9.03 -12.37
CA ALA A 33 -9.24 -10.25 -12.10
C ALA A 33 -8.20 -10.05 -10.99
N LEU A 34 -7.40 -8.96 -11.06
CA LEU A 34 -6.39 -8.64 -10.05
C LEU A 34 -6.97 -8.40 -8.66
N SER A 35 -8.15 -7.77 -8.58
CA SER A 35 -8.86 -7.52 -7.31
C SER A 35 -9.41 -8.79 -6.66
N SER A 36 -9.54 -9.87 -7.43
CA SER A 36 -10.06 -11.16 -6.98
C SER A 36 -8.96 -12.15 -6.59
N ILE A 37 -7.67 -11.80 -6.81
CA ILE A 37 -6.55 -12.67 -6.47
C ILE A 37 -6.37 -12.69 -4.95
N GLU A 38 -6.34 -13.88 -4.38
CA GLU A 38 -5.74 -14.12 -3.07
C GLU A 38 -4.21 -14.19 -3.26
N TRP A 39 -3.53 -13.11 -2.86
CA TRP A 39 -2.08 -12.99 -3.05
C TRP A 39 -1.29 -13.90 -2.13
N ASP A 40 -1.66 -13.91 -0.86
CA ASP A 40 -1.22 -14.78 0.23
C ASP A 40 -2.24 -14.71 1.39
N GLN A 41 -1.99 -15.44 2.45
CA GLN A 41 -2.84 -15.44 3.65
C GLN A 41 -2.24 -14.65 4.83
N GLY A 42 -1.07 -14.01 4.61
CA GLY A 42 -0.32 -13.39 5.69
C GLY A 42 0.28 -14.44 6.64
N ASN A 43 0.72 -13.96 7.80
CA ASN A 43 1.23 -14.84 8.87
C ASN A 43 0.97 -14.22 10.25
N GLU A 44 1.58 -14.79 11.31
CA GLU A 44 1.43 -14.29 12.68
C GLU A 44 1.71 -12.79 12.82
N TYR A 45 2.64 -12.24 12.02
CA TYR A 45 3.12 -10.86 12.12
C TYR A 45 2.56 -9.94 11.05
N PHE A 46 2.21 -10.46 9.89
CA PHE A 46 1.79 -9.66 8.73
C PHE A 46 0.39 -10.04 8.26
N PRO A 47 -0.49 -9.06 8.04
CA PRO A 47 -1.75 -9.31 7.36
C PRO A 47 -1.51 -9.79 5.93
N ALA A 48 -2.51 -10.45 5.35
CA ALA A 48 -2.49 -10.86 3.95
C ALA A 48 -2.25 -9.68 3.02
N THR A 49 -1.54 -9.94 1.92
CA THR A 49 -1.27 -8.94 0.89
C THR A 49 -2.55 -8.43 0.26
N THR A 50 -2.65 -7.11 0.13
CA THR A 50 -3.82 -6.43 -0.46
C THR A 50 -3.46 -5.72 -1.76
N PHE A 51 -4.42 -5.68 -2.68
CA PHE A 51 -4.34 -4.96 -3.96
C PHE A 51 -5.37 -3.83 -3.98
N GLN A 52 -4.95 -2.60 -4.31
CA GLN A 52 -5.83 -1.44 -4.42
C GLN A 52 -5.51 -0.62 -5.66
N VAL A 53 -6.54 -0.27 -6.41
CA VAL A 53 -6.46 0.70 -7.52
C VAL A 53 -6.69 2.10 -6.95
N SER A 54 -5.74 3.00 -7.15
CA SER A 54 -5.83 4.37 -6.64
C SER A 54 -6.30 5.38 -7.67
N ASN A 55 -6.01 5.14 -8.96
CA ASN A 55 -6.41 6.03 -10.04
C ASN A 55 -6.70 5.26 -11.32
N ILE A 56 -7.65 5.77 -12.10
CA ILE A 56 -7.93 5.33 -13.47
C ILE A 56 -8.06 6.57 -14.35
N LYS A 57 -7.47 6.52 -15.54
CA LYS A 57 -7.58 7.56 -16.56
C LYS A 57 -7.83 6.93 -17.92
N ALA A 58 -8.94 7.27 -18.56
CA ALA A 58 -9.30 6.77 -19.89
C ALA A 58 -10.28 7.72 -20.59
N GLY A 59 -10.44 7.52 -21.90
CA GLY A 59 -11.41 8.26 -22.70
C GLY A 59 -10.87 9.58 -23.26
N THR A 60 -11.60 10.10 -24.25
CA THR A 60 -11.30 11.37 -24.94
C THR A 60 -12.27 12.49 -24.54
N GLY A 61 -13.30 12.17 -23.75
CA GLY A 61 -14.43 13.05 -23.45
C GLY A 61 -15.58 12.96 -24.47
N ALA A 62 -15.38 12.30 -25.63
CA ALA A 62 -16.42 12.06 -26.62
C ALA A 62 -17.09 10.70 -26.36
N ASP A 63 -18.41 10.64 -26.39
CA ASP A 63 -19.22 9.45 -26.10
C ASP A 63 -19.23 8.41 -27.24
N ASN A 64 -18.86 8.83 -28.45
CA ASN A 64 -18.83 8.00 -29.66
C ASN A 64 -17.42 7.53 -30.06
N VAL A 65 -16.40 7.73 -29.22
CA VAL A 65 -15.00 7.38 -29.50
C VAL A 65 -14.47 6.35 -28.51
N ILE A 66 -14.04 5.20 -29.01
CA ILE A 66 -13.19 4.25 -28.27
C ILE A 66 -11.78 4.85 -28.21
N PRO A 67 -11.17 5.07 -27.02
CA PRO A 67 -9.87 5.72 -26.93
C PRO A 67 -8.72 4.81 -27.37
N GLN A 68 -7.55 5.41 -27.61
CA GLN A 68 -6.32 4.67 -27.92
C GLN A 68 -5.73 3.98 -26.69
N THR A 69 -5.87 4.59 -25.49
CA THR A 69 -5.24 4.09 -24.26
C THR A 69 -6.17 4.19 -23.05
N ALA A 70 -5.93 3.34 -22.07
CA ALA A 70 -6.48 3.43 -20.73
C ALA A 70 -5.36 3.17 -19.70
N GLU A 71 -5.37 3.91 -18.61
CA GLU A 71 -4.30 3.88 -17.61
C GLU A 71 -4.87 3.61 -16.23
N ALA A 72 -4.12 2.87 -15.40
CA ALA A 72 -4.42 2.67 -13.99
C ALA A 72 -3.16 2.77 -13.14
N TRP A 73 -3.31 3.32 -11.94
CA TRP A 73 -2.30 3.27 -10.88
C TRP A 73 -2.84 2.37 -9.78
N PHE A 74 -2.04 1.40 -9.38
CA PHE A 74 -2.39 0.49 -8.32
C PHE A 74 -1.23 0.25 -7.37
N ASN A 75 -1.55 -0.22 -6.17
CA ASN A 75 -0.60 -0.48 -5.11
C ASN A 75 -0.92 -1.80 -4.41
N LEU A 76 0.12 -2.54 -4.05
CA LEU A 76 0.01 -3.70 -3.18
C LEU A 76 0.77 -3.43 -1.89
N ARG A 77 0.10 -3.70 -0.77
CA ARG A 77 0.72 -3.83 0.54
C ARG A 77 0.93 -5.30 0.76
N PHE A 78 2.19 -5.72 0.77
CA PHE A 78 2.54 -7.14 0.74
C PHE A 78 3.25 -7.59 2.02
N SER A 79 2.99 -8.84 2.39
CA SER A 79 3.54 -9.54 3.54
C SER A 79 4.93 -10.10 3.22
N THR A 80 5.50 -10.83 4.17
CA THR A 80 6.74 -11.59 3.95
C THR A 80 6.51 -12.93 3.24
N GLU A 81 5.24 -13.31 2.98
CA GLU A 81 4.87 -14.56 2.33
C GLU A 81 4.98 -14.51 0.80
N ILE A 82 5.12 -13.30 0.24
CA ILE A 82 5.28 -13.09 -1.19
C ILE A 82 6.33 -12.02 -1.45
N THR A 83 7.11 -12.18 -2.50
CA THR A 83 8.12 -11.20 -2.91
C THR A 83 7.57 -10.21 -3.92
N ALA A 84 8.23 -9.04 -4.02
CA ALA A 84 7.91 -8.05 -5.04
C ALA A 84 8.04 -8.62 -6.47
N GLU A 85 9.02 -9.51 -6.69
CA GLU A 85 9.24 -10.14 -8.00
C GLU A 85 8.13 -11.15 -8.34
N GLU A 86 7.65 -11.93 -7.38
CA GLU A 86 6.50 -12.83 -7.58
C GLU A 86 5.22 -12.05 -7.89
N ILE A 87 4.99 -10.90 -7.23
CA ILE A 87 3.87 -10.01 -7.53
C ILE A 87 3.95 -9.54 -8.98
N LYS A 88 5.09 -9.00 -9.41
CA LYS A 88 5.29 -8.56 -10.77
C LYS A 88 5.03 -9.69 -11.76
N GLN A 89 5.63 -10.86 -11.53
CA GLN A 89 5.50 -12.01 -12.41
C GLN A 89 4.04 -12.48 -12.54
N ARG A 90 3.28 -12.53 -11.44
CA ARG A 90 1.86 -12.90 -11.48
C ARG A 90 1.04 -11.93 -12.34
N ILE A 91 1.31 -10.62 -12.21
CA ILE A 91 0.60 -9.59 -12.99
C ILE A 91 0.99 -9.65 -14.47
N GLU A 92 2.27 -9.78 -14.78
CA GLU A 92 2.77 -9.87 -16.15
C GLU A 92 2.30 -11.15 -16.86
N ASN A 93 2.21 -12.26 -16.12
CA ASN A 93 1.64 -13.50 -16.64
C ASN A 93 0.17 -13.31 -17.03
N LEU A 94 -0.63 -12.65 -16.18
CA LEU A 94 -2.04 -12.38 -16.45
C LEU A 94 -2.22 -11.44 -17.65
N LEU A 95 -1.37 -10.40 -17.77
CA LEU A 95 -1.35 -9.50 -18.94
C LEU A 95 -1.04 -10.27 -20.24
N SER A 96 -0.07 -11.19 -20.16
CA SER A 96 0.34 -12.03 -21.30
C SER A 96 -0.75 -13.04 -21.68
N GLU A 97 -1.35 -13.71 -20.70
CA GLU A 97 -2.45 -14.66 -20.89
C GLU A 97 -3.65 -14.01 -21.58
N LYS A 98 -4.01 -12.80 -21.13
CA LYS A 98 -5.09 -12.01 -21.73
C LYS A 98 -4.69 -11.31 -23.03
N LYS A 99 -3.44 -11.44 -23.45
CA LYS A 99 -2.88 -10.81 -24.67
C LYS A 99 -3.10 -9.30 -24.71
N ILE A 100 -2.95 -8.65 -23.57
CA ILE A 100 -3.12 -7.20 -23.43
C ILE A 100 -1.83 -6.51 -23.88
N ASN A 101 -1.93 -5.65 -24.89
CA ASN A 101 -0.82 -4.77 -25.26
C ASN A 101 -0.68 -3.66 -24.23
N HIS A 102 0.49 -3.52 -23.59
CA HIS A 102 0.66 -2.65 -22.45
C HIS A 102 2.09 -2.12 -22.28
N GLU A 103 2.18 -1.08 -21.49
CA GLU A 103 3.39 -0.57 -20.85
C GLU A 103 3.15 -0.58 -19.33
N ILE A 104 4.10 -1.08 -18.55
CA ILE A 104 4.01 -1.07 -17.09
C ILE A 104 5.30 -0.52 -16.48
N ALA A 105 5.14 0.44 -15.56
CA ALA A 105 6.24 1.02 -14.78
C ALA A 105 6.07 0.66 -13.31
N TRP A 106 7.01 -0.10 -12.76
CA TRP A 106 7.00 -0.56 -11.38
C TRP A 106 7.73 0.41 -10.45
N ARG A 107 7.22 0.56 -9.23
CA ARG A 107 7.85 1.30 -8.14
C ARG A 107 7.82 0.49 -6.86
N LEU A 108 8.96 -0.01 -6.43
CA LEU A 108 9.12 -0.61 -5.11
C LEU A 108 9.38 0.50 -4.09
N SER A 109 8.44 0.71 -3.16
CA SER A 109 8.56 1.73 -2.11
C SER A 109 9.39 1.24 -0.92
N GLY A 110 9.38 -0.06 -0.63
CA GLY A 110 10.12 -0.70 0.44
C GLY A 110 9.78 -2.18 0.53
N GLN A 111 10.61 -2.91 1.25
CA GLN A 111 10.35 -4.29 1.64
C GLN A 111 9.59 -4.32 2.97
N PRO A 112 8.75 -5.32 3.23
CA PRO A 112 8.23 -5.54 4.57
C PRO A 112 9.39 -5.79 5.54
N PHE A 113 9.27 -5.24 6.75
CA PHE A 113 10.22 -5.47 7.82
C PHE A 113 9.50 -5.72 9.14
N LEU A 114 10.11 -6.48 10.02
CA LEU A 114 9.65 -6.72 11.38
C LEU A 114 10.74 -6.29 12.36
N THR A 115 10.39 -5.41 13.28
CA THR A 115 11.23 -5.13 14.45
C THR A 115 10.96 -6.21 15.49
N PRO A 116 11.96 -7.01 15.88
CA PRO A 116 11.78 -8.01 16.92
C PRO A 116 11.49 -7.33 18.27
N GLU A 117 10.89 -8.07 19.18
CA GLU A 117 10.74 -7.61 20.57
C GLU A 117 12.13 -7.32 21.16
N GLY A 118 12.29 -6.10 21.67
CA GLY A 118 13.56 -5.59 22.15
C GLY A 118 13.39 -4.39 23.08
N LYS A 119 14.47 -3.69 23.36
CA LYS A 119 14.47 -2.58 24.32
C LYS A 119 13.52 -1.46 23.88
N LEU A 120 13.52 -1.09 22.60
CA LEU A 120 12.69 -0.01 22.08
C LEU A 120 11.20 -0.38 22.14
N VAL A 121 10.83 -1.58 21.69
CA VAL A 121 9.44 -2.08 21.72
C VAL A 121 8.91 -2.08 23.15
N ASN A 122 9.68 -2.66 24.08
CA ASN A 122 9.31 -2.74 25.49
C ASN A 122 9.17 -1.34 26.12
N ALA A 123 10.09 -0.42 25.84
CA ALA A 123 10.02 0.96 26.34
C ALA A 123 8.76 1.68 25.80
N CYS A 124 8.41 1.49 24.54
CA CYS A 124 7.18 2.07 23.97
C CYS A 124 5.93 1.51 24.64
N GLN A 125 5.82 0.19 24.81
CA GLN A 125 4.66 -0.43 25.47
C GLN A 125 4.51 0.03 26.92
N GLN A 126 5.60 0.07 27.69
CA GLN A 126 5.60 0.52 29.08
C GLN A 126 5.27 2.00 29.19
N ALA A 127 5.82 2.85 28.33
CA ALA A 127 5.52 4.28 28.32
C ALA A 127 4.04 4.56 27.98
N ILE A 128 3.47 3.85 27.02
CA ILE A 128 2.03 3.96 26.68
C ILE A 128 1.18 3.54 27.89
N ALA A 129 1.50 2.42 28.52
CA ALA A 129 0.76 1.95 29.68
C ALA A 129 0.85 2.94 30.85
N ALA A 130 2.04 3.49 31.13
CA ALA A 130 2.27 4.43 32.24
C ALA A 130 1.58 5.79 32.01
N VAL A 131 1.65 6.34 30.80
CA VAL A 131 1.16 7.69 30.48
C VAL A 131 -0.32 7.70 30.08
N ALA A 132 -0.74 6.75 29.23
CA ALA A 132 -2.09 6.72 28.70
C ALA A 132 -3.01 5.70 29.41
N GLY A 133 -2.49 4.87 30.30
CA GLY A 133 -3.25 3.84 31.00
C GLY A 133 -3.83 2.77 30.07
N ARG A 134 -3.19 2.52 28.93
CA ARG A 134 -3.66 1.60 27.90
C ARG A 134 -2.60 0.55 27.61
N ASN A 135 -3.03 -0.68 27.37
CA ASN A 135 -2.18 -1.69 26.75
C ASN A 135 -2.25 -1.52 25.23
N THR A 136 -1.11 -1.62 24.58
CA THR A 136 -1.04 -1.54 23.11
C THR A 136 -0.71 -2.89 22.50
N ALA A 137 -1.26 -3.16 21.32
CA ALA A 137 -0.89 -4.30 20.50
C ALA A 137 0.23 -3.90 19.54
N LEU A 138 1.15 -4.83 19.28
CA LEU A 138 2.14 -4.69 18.22
C LEU A 138 1.47 -5.02 16.89
N SER A 139 1.74 -4.25 15.85
CA SER A 139 1.15 -4.44 14.53
C SER A 139 2.14 -4.04 13.44
N THR A 140 2.14 -4.79 12.35
CA THR A 140 2.83 -4.45 11.10
C THR A 140 1.87 -3.87 10.05
N ALA A 141 0.58 -3.77 10.40
CA ALA A 141 -0.43 -3.18 9.52
C ALA A 141 -0.27 -1.66 9.42
N GLY A 142 -0.70 -1.07 8.32
CA GLY A 142 -0.77 0.37 8.15
C GLY A 142 0.07 0.92 7.00
N GLY A 143 0.28 2.24 7.07
CA GLY A 143 1.08 2.97 6.10
C GLY A 143 2.57 2.69 6.24
N THR A 144 3.33 2.95 5.19
CA THR A 144 4.78 2.86 5.23
C THR A 144 5.36 4.21 5.62
N SER A 145 6.32 4.21 6.54
CA SER A 145 7.11 5.38 6.95
C SER A 145 8.54 5.34 6.43
N ASP A 146 9.34 6.32 6.82
CA ASP A 146 10.78 6.33 6.57
C ASP A 146 11.54 5.27 7.38
N GLY A 147 10.89 4.61 8.34
CA GLY A 147 11.41 3.43 9.03
C GLY A 147 11.90 2.33 8.09
N ARG A 148 11.29 2.20 6.91
CA ARG A 148 11.72 1.27 5.84
C ARG A 148 13.17 1.48 5.35
N PHE A 149 13.72 2.68 5.52
CA PHE A 149 15.12 2.98 5.17
C PHE A 149 16.07 2.75 6.35
N ILE A 150 15.55 2.77 7.56
CA ILE A 150 16.32 2.61 8.81
C ILE A 150 16.40 1.13 9.18
N ALA A 151 15.29 0.39 9.12
CA ALA A 151 15.25 -1.02 9.51
C ALA A 151 16.33 -1.90 8.85
N PRO A 152 16.69 -1.74 7.55
CA PRO A 152 17.77 -2.51 6.94
C PRO A 152 19.16 -2.26 7.53
N THR A 153 19.37 -1.20 8.32
CA THR A 153 20.64 -0.95 9.02
C THR A 153 20.83 -1.82 10.28
N GLY A 154 19.79 -2.57 10.68
CA GLY A 154 19.77 -3.36 11.90
C GLY A 154 19.32 -2.60 13.14
N ALA A 155 18.91 -1.34 13.00
CA ALA A 155 18.32 -0.58 14.09
C ALA A 155 16.89 -1.05 14.38
N GLU A 156 16.49 -1.06 15.65
CA GLU A 156 15.10 -1.23 16.04
C GLU A 156 14.28 -0.02 15.58
N VAL A 157 13.11 -0.27 14.97
CA VAL A 157 12.20 0.77 14.46
C VAL A 157 10.81 0.52 15.00
N VAL A 158 10.23 1.53 15.65
CA VAL A 158 8.84 1.53 16.10
C VAL A 158 8.16 2.79 15.56
N GLU A 159 7.02 2.59 14.92
CA GLU A 159 6.14 3.68 14.51
C GLU A 159 5.11 3.93 15.61
N LEU A 160 5.20 5.08 16.23
CA LEU A 160 4.31 5.53 17.29
C LEU A 160 3.87 6.96 16.99
N GLY A 161 2.58 7.18 16.85
CA GLY A 161 2.03 8.48 16.51
C GLY A 161 0.67 8.72 17.15
N VAL A 162 -0.01 9.76 16.67
CA VAL A 162 -1.41 10.03 17.00
C VAL A 162 -2.31 8.97 16.40
N VAL A 163 -3.54 8.86 16.93
CA VAL A 163 -4.58 8.02 16.32
C VAL A 163 -4.83 8.50 14.89
N ASN A 164 -4.82 7.56 13.95
CA ASN A 164 -4.84 7.83 12.50
C ASN A 164 -6.14 7.36 11.82
N GLU A 165 -7.25 7.30 12.53
CA GLU A 165 -8.54 6.83 12.03
C GLU A 165 -9.03 7.57 10.80
N THR A 166 -8.63 8.83 10.64
CA THR A 166 -9.04 9.69 9.51
C THR A 166 -7.94 9.91 8.48
N ILE A 167 -6.86 9.10 8.53
CA ILE A 167 -5.73 9.25 7.61
C ILE A 167 -6.18 9.21 6.14
N HIS A 168 -5.79 10.21 5.36
CA HIS A 168 -6.13 10.42 3.95
C HIS A 168 -7.65 10.54 3.66
N GLN A 169 -8.47 10.74 4.69
CA GLN A 169 -9.89 11.05 4.52
C GLN A 169 -10.09 12.56 4.27
N ILE A 170 -11.25 12.91 3.70
CA ILE A 170 -11.69 14.30 3.67
C ILE A 170 -11.86 14.74 5.13
N ASP A 171 -11.37 15.95 5.46
CA ASP A 171 -11.33 16.47 6.82
C ASP A 171 -10.44 15.66 7.79
N GLU A 172 -9.31 15.16 7.32
CA GLU A 172 -8.30 14.48 8.15
C GLU A 172 -7.95 15.34 9.37
N HIS A 173 -8.05 14.77 10.55
CA HIS A 173 -7.86 15.48 11.81
C HIS A 173 -7.30 14.58 12.90
N THR A 174 -6.80 15.21 13.98
CA THR A 174 -6.45 14.56 15.24
C THR A 174 -6.96 15.37 16.43
N ASN A 175 -7.08 14.72 17.58
CA ASN A 175 -7.47 15.39 18.82
C ASN A 175 -6.26 16.10 19.43
N VAL A 176 -6.39 17.40 19.71
CA VAL A 176 -5.32 18.22 20.30
C VAL A 176 -4.81 17.66 21.64
N ASN A 177 -5.69 17.05 22.44
CA ASN A 177 -5.29 16.45 23.72
C ASN A 177 -4.35 15.25 23.51
N GLU A 178 -4.49 14.52 22.42
CA GLU A 178 -3.63 13.36 22.09
C GLU A 178 -2.18 13.80 21.80
N LEU A 179 -1.99 15.00 21.25
CA LEU A 179 -0.64 15.53 21.03
C LEU A 179 0.13 15.72 22.35
N SER A 180 -0.55 16.16 23.41
CA SER A 180 0.07 16.29 24.74
C SER A 180 0.41 14.95 25.35
N VAL A 181 -0.51 13.97 25.24
CA VAL A 181 -0.28 12.59 25.70
C VAL A 181 0.87 11.95 24.94
N LEU A 182 0.90 12.08 23.61
CA LEU A 182 1.97 11.53 22.77
C LEU A 182 3.34 12.12 23.14
N LYS A 183 3.42 13.43 23.36
CA LYS A 183 4.65 14.10 23.83
C LYS A 183 5.14 13.48 25.15
N ASP A 184 4.24 13.23 26.10
CA ASP A 184 4.60 12.66 27.40
C ASP A 184 5.01 11.18 27.27
N ILE A 185 4.38 10.42 26.34
CA ILE A 185 4.82 9.05 25.99
C ILE A 185 6.25 9.08 25.45
N TYR A 186 6.57 9.93 24.46
CA TYR A 186 7.94 10.03 23.93
C TYR A 186 8.95 10.40 25.00
N LYS A 187 8.61 11.33 25.89
CA LYS A 187 9.47 11.69 27.01
C LYS A 187 9.76 10.50 27.91
N GLU A 188 8.77 9.65 28.19
CA GLU A 188 8.92 8.47 29.00
C GLU A 188 9.76 7.39 28.29
N VAL A 189 9.54 7.16 27.00
CA VAL A 189 10.38 6.27 26.17
C VAL A 189 11.86 6.69 26.24
N LEU A 190 12.14 7.98 26.05
CA LEU A 190 13.52 8.50 26.10
C LEU A 190 14.15 8.31 27.48
N LYS A 191 13.41 8.50 28.58
CA LYS A 191 13.92 8.24 29.93
C LYS A 191 14.29 6.77 30.08
N GLN A 192 13.42 5.84 29.66
CA GLN A 192 13.68 4.40 29.84
C GLN A 192 14.86 3.90 28.98
N LEU A 193 15.15 4.56 27.85
CA LEU A 193 16.23 4.15 26.97
C LEU A 193 17.57 4.83 27.25
N LEU A 194 17.57 6.05 27.80
CA LEU A 194 18.77 6.91 27.89
C LEU A 194 19.16 7.27 29.29
N ILE A 195 18.32 7.04 30.31
CA ILE A 195 18.62 7.39 31.70
C ILE A 195 18.59 6.09 32.50
N ASP A 196 19.77 5.70 33.03
CA ASP A 196 19.95 4.58 33.97
C ASP A 196 19.39 4.92 35.35
#